data_fb3a2cfb1d10cc6b8f8781f4b014c5f2
#
_entry.id   fb3a2cfb1d10cc6b8f8781f4b014c5f2
#
_cell.length_a   1.000
_cell.length_b   1.000
_cell.length_c   1.000
_cell.angle_alpha   90.00
_cell.angle_beta   90.00
_cell.angle_gamma   90.00
#
_symmetry.space_group_name_H-M   'P 1'
#
loop_
_entity.id
_entity.type
_entity.pdbx_description
1 polymer ?
#
loop_
_entity_poly.entity_id
_entity_poly.type
_entity_poly.pdbx_seq_one_letter_code
_entity_poly.pdbx_strand_id
1 'polypeptide(L)'
;MANFFSRLINNIFQSNEVADEAFYEDLEDAMIMSDVGVTTTLKIIDAVKSEAKRQGVNTTREVKKILRDYLYELMRVDESYYDFERQKSIISVIGVNGVGKTTSIGKMAYFFQRQGKRVILAAADTFRAGAIEQLKEWGKRIDTDVIAQKEGSDPAAVVFDALQSFKSKNADLLIIDTA
;
A
#
# COMPACT_ATOMS: atom_id res chain seq x y z
N MET A 1 -6.49 -4.81 -15.08
CA MET A 1 -5.23 -5.45 -14.63
C MET A 1 -5.48 -6.58 -13.63
N ALA A 2 -6.27 -6.40 -12.56
CA ALA A 2 -6.56 -7.47 -11.60
C ALA A 2 -7.09 -8.80 -12.21
N ASN A 3 -7.88 -8.73 -13.28
CA ASN A 3 -8.43 -9.93 -13.94
C ASN A 3 -7.41 -10.75 -14.75
N PHE A 4 -6.35 -10.13 -15.26
CA PHE A 4 -5.31 -10.85 -16.02
C PHE A 4 -4.42 -11.66 -15.07
N PHE A 5 -3.95 -11.02 -14.00
CA PHE A 5 -3.12 -11.67 -12.98
C PHE A 5 -3.84 -12.83 -12.29
N SER A 6 -5.10 -12.62 -11.88
CA SER A 6 -5.91 -13.69 -11.28
C SER A 6 -6.09 -14.88 -12.22
N ARG A 7 -6.21 -14.65 -13.53
CA ARG A 7 -6.30 -15.73 -14.54
C ARG A 7 -4.97 -16.44 -14.69
N LEU A 8 -3.84 -15.71 -14.75
CA LEU A 8 -2.51 -16.28 -14.89
C LEU A 8 -2.18 -17.19 -13.69
N ILE A 9 -2.34 -16.68 -12.48
CA ILE A 9 -2.13 -17.46 -11.24
C ILE A 9 -3.10 -18.64 -11.16
N ASN A 10 -4.38 -18.45 -11.49
CA ASN A 10 -5.32 -19.56 -11.46
C ASN A 10 -4.96 -20.65 -12.46
N ASN A 11 -4.48 -20.31 -13.66
CA ASN A 11 -4.05 -21.30 -14.64
C ASN A 11 -2.87 -22.16 -14.15
N ILE A 12 -1.88 -21.53 -13.54
CA ILE A 12 -0.69 -22.20 -12.98
C ILE A 12 -1.09 -23.19 -11.87
N PHE A 13 -2.12 -22.88 -11.08
CA PHE A 13 -2.56 -23.69 -9.95
C PHE A 13 -3.85 -24.50 -10.21
N GLN A 14 -4.34 -24.56 -11.44
CA GLN A 14 -5.59 -25.31 -11.76
C GLN A 14 -5.40 -26.83 -11.81
N SER A 15 -4.19 -27.30 -12.09
CA SER A 15 -3.88 -28.71 -12.15
C SER A 15 -3.43 -29.23 -10.78
N ASN A 16 -3.89 -30.42 -10.41
CA ASN A 16 -3.37 -31.15 -9.25
C ASN A 16 -2.11 -31.93 -9.65
N GLU A 17 -1.30 -31.33 -10.52
CA GLU A 17 -0.11 -31.91 -11.12
C GLU A 17 1.09 -31.81 -10.18
N VAL A 18 2.13 -32.50 -10.53
CA VAL A 18 3.41 -32.42 -9.82
C VAL A 18 4.00 -31.03 -10.03
N ALA A 19 4.42 -30.40 -8.97
CA ALA A 19 5.12 -29.12 -9.00
C ALA A 19 6.59 -29.39 -9.39
N ASP A 20 6.82 -29.53 -10.69
CA ASP A 20 8.14 -29.74 -11.29
C ASP A 20 8.89 -28.40 -11.51
N GLU A 21 10.04 -28.45 -12.14
CA GLU A 21 10.84 -27.23 -12.40
C GLU A 21 10.12 -26.27 -13.35
N ALA A 22 9.41 -26.79 -14.37
CA ALA A 22 8.64 -25.95 -15.30
C ALA A 22 7.54 -25.16 -14.58
N PHE A 23 6.87 -25.78 -13.61
CA PHE A 23 5.89 -25.10 -12.77
C PHE A 23 6.51 -23.92 -12.00
N TYR A 24 7.74 -24.08 -11.45
CA TYR A 24 8.38 -23.00 -10.72
C TYR A 24 8.89 -21.88 -11.64
N GLU A 25 9.30 -22.20 -12.87
CA GLU A 25 9.65 -21.22 -13.90
C GLU A 25 8.41 -20.39 -14.29
N ASP A 26 7.26 -21.05 -14.55
CA ASP A 26 5.99 -20.36 -14.83
C ASP A 26 5.53 -19.46 -13.67
N LEU A 27 5.73 -19.91 -12.44
CA LEU A 27 5.41 -19.14 -11.25
C LEU A 27 6.33 -17.91 -11.10
N GLU A 28 7.61 -18.05 -11.37
CA GLU A 28 8.58 -16.95 -11.39
C GLU A 28 8.18 -15.89 -12.42
N ASP A 29 7.93 -16.31 -13.65
CA ASP A 29 7.47 -15.41 -14.73
C ASP A 29 6.19 -14.67 -14.37
N ALA A 30 5.21 -15.38 -13.79
CA ALA A 30 3.96 -14.78 -13.36
C ALA A 30 4.16 -13.71 -12.27
N MET A 31 5.07 -13.93 -11.34
CA MET A 31 5.39 -12.97 -10.29
C MET A 31 6.08 -11.73 -10.85
N ILE A 32 7.05 -11.91 -11.76
CA ILE A 32 7.74 -10.80 -12.42
C ILE A 32 6.75 -9.98 -13.27
N MET A 33 5.89 -10.64 -14.04
CA MET A 33 4.84 -9.97 -14.84
C MET A 33 3.80 -9.23 -13.96
N SER A 34 3.80 -9.51 -12.66
CA SER A 34 2.91 -8.86 -11.67
C SER A 34 3.61 -7.75 -10.89
N ASP A 35 4.69 -7.21 -11.42
CA ASP A 35 5.52 -6.16 -10.81
C ASP A 35 6.17 -6.58 -9.48
N VAL A 36 6.30 -7.87 -9.21
CA VAL A 36 7.17 -8.34 -8.13
C VAL A 36 8.62 -8.27 -8.63
N GLY A 37 9.45 -7.48 -7.99
CA GLY A 37 10.84 -7.29 -8.43
C GLY A 37 11.61 -8.62 -8.49
N VAL A 38 12.45 -8.82 -9.51
CA VAL A 38 13.17 -10.08 -9.79
C VAL A 38 13.89 -10.64 -8.56
N THR A 39 14.63 -9.80 -7.84
CA THR A 39 15.35 -10.24 -6.62
C THR A 39 14.40 -10.78 -5.54
N THR A 40 13.23 -10.18 -5.39
CA THR A 40 12.21 -10.62 -4.43
C THR A 40 11.57 -11.92 -4.89
N THR A 41 11.24 -12.02 -6.19
CA THR A 41 10.69 -13.24 -6.80
C THR A 41 11.60 -14.44 -6.58
N LEU A 42 12.87 -14.32 -6.91
CA LEU A 42 13.85 -15.41 -6.72
C LEU A 42 13.92 -15.88 -5.26
N LYS A 43 13.96 -14.94 -4.30
CA LYS A 43 13.93 -15.28 -2.87
C LYS A 43 12.67 -16.04 -2.45
N ILE A 44 11.51 -15.63 -2.99
CA ILE A 44 10.22 -16.30 -2.70
C ILE A 44 10.23 -17.71 -3.29
N ILE A 45 10.64 -17.88 -4.55
CA ILE A 45 10.70 -19.19 -5.22
C ILE A 45 11.63 -20.14 -4.48
N ASP A 46 12.83 -19.70 -4.11
CA ASP A 46 13.80 -20.52 -3.35
C ASP A 46 13.25 -20.94 -1.97
N ALA A 47 12.60 -20.01 -1.27
CA ALA A 47 11.98 -20.30 0.03
C ALA A 47 10.84 -21.32 -0.10
N VAL A 48 9.98 -21.15 -1.11
CA VAL A 48 8.85 -22.06 -1.38
C VAL A 48 9.33 -23.45 -1.79
N LYS A 49 10.33 -23.54 -2.69
CA LYS A 49 10.96 -24.82 -3.06
C LYS A 49 11.56 -25.55 -1.85
N SER A 50 12.29 -24.81 -1.02
CA SER A 50 12.93 -25.35 0.19
C SER A 50 11.89 -25.86 1.18
N GLU A 51 10.82 -25.12 1.38
CA GLU A 51 9.74 -25.50 2.29
C GLU A 51 8.92 -26.67 1.76
N ALA A 52 8.61 -26.72 0.46
CA ALA A 52 7.94 -27.85 -0.18
C ALA A 52 8.77 -29.14 0.00
N LYS A 53 10.08 -29.07 -0.22
CA LYS A 53 11.00 -30.19 0.01
C LYS A 53 11.02 -30.63 1.47
N ARG A 54 11.06 -29.67 2.41
CA ARG A 54 11.05 -29.95 3.87
C ARG A 54 9.78 -30.66 4.30
N GLN A 55 8.63 -30.26 3.74
CA GLN A 55 7.31 -30.89 4.06
C GLN A 55 7.06 -32.18 3.28
N GLY A 56 7.88 -32.54 2.28
CA GLY A 56 7.67 -33.70 1.42
C GLY A 56 6.46 -33.57 0.51
N VAL A 57 6.03 -32.33 0.17
CA VAL A 57 4.92 -32.06 -0.72
C VAL A 57 5.41 -31.78 -2.14
N ASN A 58 4.64 -32.24 -3.13
CA ASN A 58 5.02 -32.14 -4.54
C ASN A 58 3.88 -31.79 -5.48
N THR A 59 2.67 -31.46 -4.96
CA THR A 59 1.57 -31.05 -5.82
C THR A 59 1.46 -29.52 -5.90
N THR A 60 1.07 -29.01 -7.05
CA THR A 60 0.86 -27.57 -7.27
C THR A 60 -0.10 -26.96 -6.25
N ARG A 61 -1.11 -27.73 -5.84
CA ARG A 61 -2.10 -27.29 -4.83
C ARG A 61 -1.46 -27.08 -3.45
N GLU A 62 -0.58 -27.97 -3.03
CA GLU A 62 0.13 -27.87 -1.73
C GLU A 62 1.15 -26.74 -1.78
N VAL A 63 1.90 -26.62 -2.88
CA VAL A 63 2.84 -25.52 -3.09
C VAL A 63 2.14 -24.17 -3.09
N LYS A 64 0.92 -24.07 -3.65
CA LYS A 64 0.10 -22.84 -3.54
C LYS A 64 -0.15 -22.43 -2.09
N LYS A 65 -0.42 -23.40 -1.22
CA LYS A 65 -0.63 -23.12 0.19
C LYS A 65 0.65 -22.60 0.85
N ILE A 66 1.80 -23.25 0.57
CA ILE A 66 3.10 -22.80 1.08
C ILE A 66 3.41 -21.37 0.61
N LEU A 67 3.22 -21.10 -0.69
CA LEU A 67 3.43 -19.76 -1.25
C LEU A 67 2.55 -18.72 -0.55
N ARG A 68 1.25 -19.01 -0.41
CA ARG A 68 0.32 -18.09 0.28
C ARG A 68 0.74 -17.81 1.70
N ASP A 69 1.09 -18.86 2.46
CA ASP A 69 1.43 -18.74 3.87
C ASP A 69 2.78 -17.98 4.02
N TYR A 70 3.73 -18.23 3.12
CA TYR A 70 5.00 -17.49 3.07
C TYR A 70 4.80 -16.01 2.73
N LEU A 71 3.97 -15.69 1.71
CA LEU A 71 3.65 -14.32 1.35
C LEU A 71 2.92 -13.59 2.49
N TYR A 72 2.02 -14.29 3.17
CA TYR A 72 1.33 -13.73 4.33
C TYR A 72 2.31 -13.32 5.43
N GLU A 73 3.25 -14.21 5.81
CA GLU A 73 4.27 -13.90 6.81
C GLU A 73 5.25 -12.80 6.34
N LEU A 74 5.62 -12.80 5.05
CA LEU A 74 6.48 -11.75 4.47
C LEU A 74 5.82 -10.36 4.52
N MET A 75 4.50 -10.30 4.34
CA MET A 75 3.72 -9.06 4.36
C MET A 75 3.20 -8.70 5.75
N ARG A 76 3.38 -9.58 6.73
CA ARG A 76 2.95 -9.34 8.10
C ARG A 76 3.77 -8.20 8.70
N VAL A 77 3.07 -7.19 9.15
CA VAL A 77 3.65 -6.05 9.87
C VAL A 77 3.29 -6.19 11.34
N ASP A 78 4.23 -5.93 12.23
CA ASP A 78 3.97 -5.92 13.66
C ASP A 78 2.85 -4.93 14.00
N GLU A 79 1.89 -5.35 14.82
CA GLU A 79 0.73 -4.51 15.19
C GLU A 79 1.14 -3.19 15.85
N SER A 80 2.33 -3.13 16.46
CA SER A 80 2.88 -1.89 17.02
C SER A 80 3.08 -0.78 15.98
N TYR A 81 3.28 -1.12 14.71
CA TYR A 81 3.37 -0.14 13.62
C TYR A 81 2.02 0.52 13.28
N TYR A 82 0.91 -0.07 13.71
CA TYR A 82 -0.44 0.48 13.52
C TYR A 82 -0.95 1.28 14.72
N ASP A 83 -0.10 1.57 15.70
CA ASP A 83 -0.49 2.28 16.94
C ASP A 83 -0.62 3.81 16.74
N PHE A 84 -1.08 4.25 15.55
CA PHE A 84 -1.36 5.67 15.29
C PHE A 84 -2.60 6.18 16.03
N GLU A 85 -3.34 5.31 16.69
CA GLU A 85 -4.43 5.76 17.57
C GLU A 85 -3.92 6.36 18.88
N ARG A 86 -2.75 5.93 19.35
CA ARG A 86 -2.17 6.33 20.64
C ARG A 86 -1.05 7.35 20.53
N GLN A 87 -0.37 7.43 19.40
CA GLN A 87 0.80 8.27 19.19
C GLN A 87 0.53 9.34 18.13
N LYS A 88 1.34 10.41 18.17
CA LYS A 88 1.41 11.38 17.07
C LYS A 88 1.97 10.68 15.84
N SER A 89 1.26 10.74 14.73
CA SER A 89 1.58 9.95 13.56
C SER A 89 1.54 10.76 12.27
N ILE A 90 2.32 10.31 11.29
CA ILE A 90 2.33 10.83 9.92
C ILE A 90 1.97 9.69 8.99
N ILE A 91 0.91 9.84 8.21
CA ILE A 91 0.44 8.86 7.23
C ILE A 91 0.66 9.44 5.83
N SER A 92 1.47 8.78 5.01
CA SER A 92 1.56 9.07 3.58
C SER A 92 0.71 8.07 2.81
N VAL A 93 -0.25 8.57 2.01
CA VAL A 93 -1.15 7.73 1.22
C VAL A 93 -0.65 7.67 -0.20
N ILE A 94 -0.27 6.47 -0.64
CA ILE A 94 0.27 6.20 -1.97
C ILE A 94 -0.68 5.28 -2.77
N GLY A 95 -0.59 5.33 -4.09
CA GLY A 95 -1.36 4.46 -4.98
C GLY A 95 -1.56 5.09 -6.36
N VAL A 96 -1.98 4.29 -7.33
CA VAL A 96 -2.20 4.76 -8.70
C VAL A 96 -3.37 5.77 -8.78
N ASN A 97 -3.44 6.51 -9.88
CA ASN A 97 -4.48 7.51 -10.08
C ASN A 97 -5.88 6.87 -10.16
N GLY A 98 -6.89 7.55 -9.60
CA GLY A 98 -8.28 7.12 -9.67
C GLY A 98 -8.71 6.01 -8.69
N VAL A 99 -7.82 5.48 -7.86
CA VAL A 99 -8.16 4.43 -6.87
C VAL A 99 -8.87 4.95 -5.63
N GLY A 100 -9.03 6.27 -5.49
CA GLY A 100 -9.75 6.88 -4.38
C GLY A 100 -8.89 7.33 -3.21
N LYS A 101 -7.59 7.61 -3.42
CA LYS A 101 -6.68 8.13 -2.38
C LYS A 101 -7.28 9.32 -1.63
N THR A 102 -7.54 10.43 -2.32
CA THR A 102 -8.09 11.67 -1.72
C THR A 102 -9.42 11.44 -0.99
N THR A 103 -10.30 10.59 -1.53
CA THR A 103 -11.56 10.24 -0.87
C THR A 103 -11.32 9.45 0.42
N SER A 104 -10.39 8.51 0.41
CA SER A 104 -10.02 7.73 1.60
C SER A 104 -9.37 8.61 2.66
N ILE A 105 -8.51 9.55 2.26
CA ILE A 105 -7.91 10.56 3.14
C ILE A 105 -8.98 11.39 3.84
N GLY A 106 -9.97 11.92 3.10
CA GLY A 106 -11.07 12.68 3.69
C GLY A 106 -11.87 11.88 4.74
N LYS A 107 -12.14 10.60 4.45
CA LYS A 107 -12.83 9.71 5.38
C LYS A 107 -12.00 9.38 6.62
N MET A 108 -10.70 9.10 6.45
CA MET A 108 -9.78 8.86 7.56
C MET A 108 -9.66 10.09 8.45
N ALA A 109 -9.48 11.27 7.85
CA ALA A 109 -9.41 12.52 8.60
C ALA A 109 -10.67 12.75 9.45
N TYR A 110 -11.85 12.56 8.87
CA TYR A 110 -13.12 12.65 9.57
C TYR A 110 -13.20 11.63 10.73
N PHE A 111 -12.81 10.38 10.49
CA PHE A 111 -12.84 9.32 11.49
C PHE A 111 -11.98 9.68 12.71
N PHE A 112 -10.72 10.09 12.49
CA PHE A 112 -9.82 10.44 13.58
C PHE A 112 -10.22 11.74 14.29
N GLN A 113 -10.76 12.72 13.57
CA GLN A 113 -11.29 13.94 14.16
C GLN A 113 -12.48 13.64 15.10
N ARG A 114 -13.35 12.70 14.72
CA ARG A 114 -14.45 12.22 15.58
C ARG A 114 -13.96 11.54 16.86
N GLN A 115 -12.74 11.07 16.90
CA GLN A 115 -12.07 10.54 18.09
C GLN A 115 -11.33 11.63 18.90
N GLY A 116 -11.51 12.90 18.55
CA GLY A 116 -10.89 14.02 19.24
C GLY A 116 -9.45 14.31 18.81
N LYS A 117 -8.93 13.68 17.74
CA LYS A 117 -7.60 13.95 17.22
C LYS A 117 -7.58 15.25 16.42
N ARG A 118 -6.55 16.05 16.62
CA ARG A 118 -6.25 17.19 15.74
C ARG A 118 -5.54 16.68 14.48
N VAL A 119 -6.24 16.72 13.35
CA VAL A 119 -5.74 16.24 12.07
C VAL A 119 -5.31 17.44 11.20
N ILE A 120 -4.23 17.26 10.44
CA ILE A 120 -3.80 18.17 9.37
C ILE A 120 -3.67 17.36 8.09
N LEU A 121 -4.10 17.94 6.96
CA LEU A 121 -3.96 17.37 5.63
C LEU A 121 -2.87 18.11 4.84
N ALA A 122 -2.11 17.38 4.02
CA ALA A 122 -1.13 17.95 3.11
C ALA A 122 -1.46 17.57 1.67
N ALA A 123 -1.65 18.57 0.79
CA ALA A 123 -1.95 18.39 -0.63
C ALA A 123 -0.65 18.27 -1.44
N ALA A 124 0.02 17.12 -1.36
CA ALA A 124 1.28 16.88 -2.07
C ALA A 124 1.09 16.26 -3.49
N ASP A 125 -0.15 15.98 -3.93
CA ASP A 125 -0.47 15.73 -5.35
C ASP A 125 -0.54 17.05 -6.11
N THR A 126 0.62 17.66 -6.35
CA THR A 126 0.73 19.00 -6.93
C THR A 126 0.66 19.02 -8.46
N PHE A 127 0.79 17.86 -9.10
CA PHE A 127 0.84 17.75 -10.56
C PHE A 127 -0.52 17.54 -11.22
N ARG A 128 -1.54 17.20 -10.45
CA ARG A 128 -2.88 16.94 -10.97
C ARG A 128 -3.80 18.13 -10.75
N ALA A 129 -4.29 18.67 -11.88
CA ALA A 129 -5.31 19.71 -11.85
C ALA A 129 -6.52 19.25 -11.01
N GLY A 130 -6.91 20.08 -10.07
CA GLY A 130 -8.04 19.80 -9.20
C GLY A 130 -7.80 18.85 -7.99
N ALA A 131 -6.64 18.17 -7.89
CA ALA A 131 -6.34 17.33 -6.71
C ALA A 131 -6.24 18.18 -5.44
N ILE A 132 -5.55 19.30 -5.50
CA ILE A 132 -5.42 20.27 -4.41
C ILE A 132 -6.79 20.80 -3.99
N GLU A 133 -7.60 21.22 -4.95
CA GLU A 133 -8.94 21.76 -4.66
C GLU A 133 -9.89 20.69 -4.07
N GLN A 134 -9.77 19.44 -4.56
CA GLN A 134 -10.52 18.33 -4.01
C GLN A 134 -10.19 18.07 -2.54
N LEU A 135 -8.90 18.11 -2.17
CA LEU A 135 -8.49 17.94 -0.78
C LEU A 135 -8.92 19.12 0.10
N LYS A 136 -8.81 20.35 -0.42
CA LYS A 136 -9.33 21.55 0.27
C LYS A 136 -10.82 21.48 0.53
N GLU A 137 -11.60 20.97 -0.43
CA GLU A 137 -13.04 20.79 -0.26
C GLU A 137 -13.36 19.77 0.85
N TRP A 138 -12.60 18.67 0.92
CA TRP A 138 -12.68 17.74 2.04
C TRP A 138 -12.35 18.43 3.37
N GLY A 139 -11.24 19.21 3.42
CA GLY A 139 -10.87 19.96 4.61
C GLY A 139 -11.97 20.89 5.10
N LYS A 140 -12.63 21.62 4.19
CA LYS A 140 -13.78 22.47 4.51
C LYS A 140 -14.96 21.69 5.10
N ARG A 141 -15.30 20.54 4.49
CA ARG A 141 -16.43 19.71 4.93
C ARG A 141 -16.27 19.16 6.34
N ILE A 142 -15.05 18.87 6.73
CA ILE A 142 -14.74 18.26 8.03
C ILE A 142 -14.08 19.24 9.00
N ASP A 143 -13.99 20.53 8.64
CA ASP A 143 -13.34 21.58 9.43
C ASP A 143 -11.89 21.19 9.85
N THR A 144 -11.08 20.85 8.85
CA THR A 144 -9.69 20.41 9.04
C THR A 144 -8.73 21.26 8.20
N ASP A 145 -7.60 21.63 8.79
CA ASP A 145 -6.55 22.38 8.11
C ASP A 145 -5.97 21.59 6.94
N VAL A 146 -5.87 22.25 5.79
CA VAL A 146 -5.21 21.72 4.58
C VAL A 146 -4.03 22.60 4.23
N ILE A 147 -2.84 22.03 4.26
CA ILE A 147 -1.61 22.69 3.80
C ILE A 147 -1.44 22.38 2.33
N ALA A 148 -1.36 23.42 1.53
CA ALA A 148 -1.25 23.34 0.07
C ALA A 148 -0.42 24.50 -0.47
N GLN A 149 0.26 24.25 -1.57
CA GLN A 149 0.91 25.28 -2.38
C GLN A 149 0.22 25.39 -3.76
N LYS A 150 0.84 26.11 -4.70
CA LYS A 150 0.34 26.24 -6.06
C LYS A 150 0.45 24.91 -6.81
N GLU A 151 -0.40 24.70 -7.79
CA GLU A 151 -0.23 23.62 -8.77
C GLU A 151 1.18 23.68 -9.39
N GLY A 152 1.83 22.53 -9.55
CA GLY A 152 3.20 22.39 -10.04
C GLY A 152 4.30 22.72 -9.03
N SER A 153 3.95 23.05 -7.76
CA SER A 153 4.96 23.21 -6.71
C SER A 153 5.64 21.88 -6.38
N ASP A 154 6.83 21.94 -5.81
CA ASP A 154 7.53 20.75 -5.33
C ASP A 154 6.73 20.07 -4.23
N PRO A 155 6.31 18.80 -4.39
CA PRO A 155 5.63 18.04 -3.35
C PRO A 155 6.39 18.00 -2.01
N ALA A 156 7.73 17.95 -2.06
CA ALA A 156 8.55 17.94 -0.84
C ALA A 156 8.43 19.26 -0.07
N ALA A 157 8.29 20.40 -0.75
CA ALA A 157 8.05 21.68 -0.10
C ALA A 157 6.69 21.73 0.60
N VAL A 158 5.65 21.16 0.00
CA VAL A 158 4.32 21.04 0.64
C VAL A 158 4.40 20.18 1.90
N VAL A 159 5.10 19.05 1.82
CA VAL A 159 5.28 18.15 2.97
C VAL A 159 6.07 18.85 4.07
N PHE A 160 7.11 19.61 3.73
CA PHE A 160 7.89 20.38 4.71
C PHE A 160 7.02 21.40 5.44
N ASP A 161 6.23 22.20 4.72
CA ASP A 161 5.30 23.17 5.31
C ASP A 161 4.25 22.49 6.21
N ALA A 162 3.74 21.34 5.77
CA ALA A 162 2.80 20.55 6.55
C ALA A 162 3.41 20.02 7.86
N LEU A 163 4.68 19.56 7.82
CA LEU A 163 5.42 19.14 9.02
C LEU A 163 5.64 20.30 10.00
N GLN A 164 5.94 21.51 9.50
CA GLN A 164 6.07 22.69 10.35
C GLN A 164 4.73 23.05 11.01
N SER A 165 3.64 23.01 10.23
CA SER A 165 2.28 23.23 10.74
C SER A 165 1.89 22.15 11.77
N PHE A 166 2.18 20.88 11.49
CA PHE A 166 1.93 19.76 12.40
C PHE A 166 2.59 19.96 13.77
N LYS A 167 3.88 20.36 13.77
CA LYS A 167 4.63 20.64 14.99
C LYS A 167 4.09 21.87 15.72
N SER A 168 3.91 23.00 15.01
CA SER A 168 3.52 24.27 15.62
C SER A 168 2.11 24.25 16.21
N LYS A 169 1.19 23.54 15.57
CA LYS A 169 -0.20 23.36 16.04
C LYS A 169 -0.35 22.21 17.04
N ASN A 170 0.73 21.52 17.37
CA ASN A 170 0.70 20.34 18.24
C ASN A 170 -0.36 19.31 17.77
N ALA A 171 -0.46 19.07 16.45
CA ALA A 171 -1.42 18.13 15.90
C ALA A 171 -1.08 16.69 16.27
N ASP A 172 -2.08 15.80 16.22
CA ASP A 172 -1.94 14.38 16.54
C ASP A 172 -1.69 13.54 15.29
N LEU A 173 -2.21 13.98 14.14
CA LEU A 173 -2.12 13.25 12.89
C LEU A 173 -1.90 14.20 11.70
N LEU A 174 -0.91 13.87 10.86
CA LEU A 174 -0.70 14.46 9.55
C LEU A 174 -0.98 13.41 8.48
N ILE A 175 -1.90 13.67 7.56
CA ILE A 175 -2.18 12.79 6.42
C ILE A 175 -1.75 13.51 5.14
N ILE A 176 -0.90 12.84 4.35
CA ILE A 176 -0.30 13.37 3.13
C ILE A 176 -0.93 12.68 1.92
N ASP A 177 -1.58 13.49 1.05
CA ASP A 177 -2.09 13.04 -0.25
C ASP A 177 -0.98 13.18 -1.28
N THR A 178 -0.55 12.08 -1.88
CA THR A 178 0.51 12.04 -2.90
C THR A 178 -0.06 11.77 -4.28
N ALA A 179 0.74 12.05 -5.32
CA ALA A 179 0.42 11.75 -6.71
C ALA A 179 0.30 10.24 -7.00
#